data_094c3cabc5cf1fd1b8b1aac08bafaf7e
#
_entry.id   094c3cabc5cf1fd1b8b1aac08bafaf7e
#
_cell.length_a   1.000
_cell.length_b   1.000
_cell.length_c   1.000
_cell.angle_alpha   90.00
_cell.angle_beta   90.00
_cell.angle_gamma   90.00
#
_symmetry.space_group_name_H-M   'P 1'
#
loop_
_entity.id
_entity.type
_entity.pdbx_description
1 polymer ?
#
loop_
_entity_poly.entity_id
_entity_poly.type
_entity_poly.pdbx_seq_one_letter_code
_entity_poly.pdbx_strand_id
1 'polypeptide(L)'
;MNKCMGKLLKGDSFDNFLLKEGFLRTNMEFRFQGKQFLDYFDTKEQEQLTQEYVFWKEVKPFVFDLIKGKRTPLAFSFTLFLTKEQTKELLVREDVAIGEDSPTLLLQLRFEHGIGRIITGTARNVFSLDRTLEEVWDAEVKHLLHQMDIVVEQE
;
A
#
# COMPACT_ATOMS: atom_id res chain seq x y z
N MET A 1 -19.99 2.95 4.91
CA MET A 1 -18.54 3.19 4.87
C MET A 1 -18.28 4.64 4.48
N ASN A 2 -17.24 5.24 5.05
CA ASN A 2 -16.83 6.62 4.75
C ASN A 2 -16.53 6.76 3.24
N LYS A 3 -16.96 7.87 2.63
CA LYS A 3 -16.72 8.15 1.20
C LYS A 3 -15.25 8.15 0.83
N CYS A 4 -14.38 8.66 1.70
CA CYS A 4 -12.93 8.67 1.47
C CYS A 4 -12.37 7.25 1.37
N MET A 5 -12.79 6.37 2.25
CA MET A 5 -12.34 4.98 2.20
C MET A 5 -12.90 4.24 0.99
N GLY A 6 -14.12 4.58 0.57
CA GLY A 6 -14.67 4.08 -0.68
C GLY A 6 -13.83 4.49 -1.90
N LYS A 7 -13.38 5.74 -1.94
CA LYS A 7 -12.49 6.24 -3.01
C LYS A 7 -11.13 5.52 -2.98
N LEU A 8 -10.56 5.31 -1.81
CA LEU A 8 -9.31 4.56 -1.66
C LEU A 8 -9.43 3.15 -2.23
N LEU A 9 -10.52 2.46 -1.90
CA LEU A 9 -10.74 1.10 -2.35
C LEU A 9 -11.15 0.99 -3.82
N LYS A 10 -11.80 2.00 -4.37
CA LYS A 10 -12.21 2.04 -5.78
C LYS A 10 -11.18 2.73 -6.68
N GLY A 11 -10.42 3.66 -6.14
CA GLY A 11 -9.43 4.41 -6.90
C GLY A 11 -8.28 3.52 -7.36
N ASP A 12 -7.54 3.96 -8.37
CA ASP A 12 -6.48 3.18 -9.01
C ASP A 12 -5.06 3.64 -8.64
N SER A 13 -4.93 4.69 -7.84
CA SER A 13 -3.61 5.28 -7.53
C SER A 13 -2.65 4.31 -6.82
N PHE A 14 -3.18 3.32 -6.10
CA PHE A 14 -2.37 2.34 -5.39
C PHE A 14 -2.36 0.96 -6.05
N ASP A 15 -2.94 0.82 -7.22
CA ASP A 15 -3.12 -0.48 -7.89
C ASP A 15 -1.80 -1.20 -8.17
N ASN A 16 -0.75 -0.45 -8.45
CA ASN A 16 0.57 -1.01 -8.76
C ASN A 16 1.51 -1.05 -7.56
N PHE A 17 0.98 -0.81 -6.36
CA PHE A 17 1.72 -1.07 -5.12
C PHE A 17 1.64 -2.56 -4.81
N LEU A 18 2.66 -3.06 -4.12
CA LEU A 18 2.65 -4.42 -3.62
C LEU A 18 1.92 -4.48 -2.27
N LEU A 19 1.21 -5.57 -2.03
CA LEU A 19 0.59 -5.83 -0.72
C LEU A 19 1.54 -6.66 0.13
N LYS A 20 1.87 -6.17 1.32
CA LYS A 20 2.62 -6.94 2.30
C LYS A 20 1.68 -7.83 3.10
N GLU A 21 0.74 -7.23 3.79
CA GLU A 21 -0.23 -7.93 4.62
C GLU A 21 -1.41 -7.03 4.92
N GLY A 22 -2.49 -7.63 5.41
CA GLY A 22 -3.64 -6.86 5.83
C GLY A 22 -4.69 -7.72 6.51
N PHE A 23 -5.68 -7.06 7.06
CA PHE A 23 -6.88 -7.72 7.57
C PHE A 23 -8.12 -6.88 7.30
N LEU A 24 -9.24 -7.57 7.30
CA LEU A 24 -10.57 -6.96 7.22
C LEU A 24 -11.44 -7.63 8.28
N ARG A 25 -12.08 -6.82 9.11
CA ARG A 25 -12.97 -7.31 10.16
C ARG A 25 -14.40 -6.84 9.90
N THR A 26 -15.28 -7.81 9.70
CA THR A 26 -16.72 -7.63 9.64
C THR A 26 -17.34 -8.34 10.87
N ASN A 27 -18.28 -9.28 10.68
CA ASN A 27 -18.67 -10.23 11.74
C ASN A 27 -17.60 -11.30 11.98
N MET A 28 -16.66 -11.42 11.08
CA MET A 28 -15.50 -12.30 11.18
C MET A 28 -14.26 -11.57 10.66
N GLU A 29 -13.10 -12.14 10.86
CA GLU A 29 -11.86 -11.52 10.42
C GLU A 29 -11.24 -12.30 9.26
N PHE A 30 -10.88 -11.57 8.21
CA PHE A 30 -10.16 -12.08 7.04
C PHE A 30 -8.74 -11.56 7.08
N ARG A 31 -7.77 -12.45 6.88
CA ARG A 31 -6.36 -12.06 6.85
C ARG A 31 -5.78 -12.30 5.47
N PHE A 32 -4.96 -11.36 5.01
CA PHE A 32 -4.31 -11.38 3.71
C PHE A 32 -2.81 -11.34 3.91
N GLN A 33 -2.11 -12.28 3.28
CA GLN A 33 -0.65 -12.29 3.21
C GLN A 33 -0.27 -12.11 1.75
N GLY A 34 0.51 -11.09 1.44
CA GLY A 34 0.81 -10.74 0.06
C GLY A 34 1.95 -11.53 -0.57
N LYS A 35 2.78 -12.19 0.25
CA LYS A 35 3.88 -12.98 -0.29
C LYS A 35 3.34 -14.16 -1.10
N GLN A 36 3.82 -14.29 -2.33
CA GLN A 36 3.35 -15.33 -3.23
C GLN A 36 3.99 -16.68 -2.91
N PHE A 37 3.21 -17.75 -3.01
CA PHE A 37 3.67 -19.12 -2.84
C PHE A 37 3.93 -19.68 -4.24
N LEU A 38 5.20 -19.89 -4.56
CA LEU A 38 5.61 -20.33 -5.89
C LEU A 38 5.03 -21.70 -6.26
N ASP A 39 4.80 -22.58 -5.29
CA ASP A 39 4.25 -23.91 -5.51
C ASP A 39 2.82 -23.89 -6.09
N TYR A 40 2.13 -22.77 -5.99
CA TYR A 40 0.79 -22.62 -6.60
C TYR A 40 0.87 -22.50 -8.13
N PHE A 41 2.02 -22.09 -8.66
CA PHE A 41 2.22 -21.84 -10.09
C PHE A 41 3.00 -22.98 -10.73
N ASP A 42 2.75 -23.23 -12.01
CA ASP A 42 3.60 -24.13 -12.78
C ASP A 42 4.96 -23.48 -13.08
N THR A 43 5.90 -24.25 -13.60
CA THR A 43 7.26 -23.78 -13.85
C THR A 43 7.29 -22.57 -14.80
N LYS A 44 6.45 -22.60 -15.82
CA LYS A 44 6.38 -21.51 -16.80
C LYS A 44 5.81 -20.23 -16.19
N GLU A 45 4.78 -20.34 -15.37
CA GLU A 45 4.21 -19.21 -14.65
C GLU A 45 5.20 -18.61 -13.66
N GLN A 46 5.95 -19.47 -12.93
CA GLN A 46 6.98 -19.01 -11.99
C GLN A 46 8.04 -18.16 -12.68
N GLU A 47 8.45 -18.52 -13.89
CA GLU A 47 9.41 -17.76 -14.67
C GLU A 47 8.90 -16.37 -15.08
N GLN A 48 7.58 -16.21 -15.16
CA GLN A 48 6.94 -14.95 -15.55
C GLN A 48 6.67 -14.02 -14.37
N LEU A 49 6.80 -14.50 -13.13
CA LEU A 49 6.59 -13.65 -11.96
C LEU A 49 7.74 -12.67 -11.81
N THR A 50 7.38 -11.37 -11.74
CA THR A 50 8.35 -10.28 -11.58
C THR A 50 8.51 -9.83 -10.14
N GLN A 51 7.55 -10.19 -9.25
CA GLN A 51 7.50 -9.71 -7.88
C GLN A 51 7.29 -10.87 -6.90
N GLU A 52 7.90 -10.74 -5.73
CA GLU A 52 7.72 -11.69 -4.64
C GLU A 52 6.33 -11.58 -3.98
N TYR A 53 5.73 -10.39 -4.05
CA TYR A 53 4.43 -10.07 -3.44
C TYR A 53 3.40 -9.77 -4.53
N VAL A 54 2.12 -9.97 -4.21
CA VAL A 54 1.03 -9.63 -5.11
C VAL A 54 0.85 -8.11 -5.19
N PHE A 55 0.34 -7.63 -6.32
CA PHE A 55 -0.07 -6.24 -6.44
C PHE A 55 -1.42 -6.01 -5.74
N TRP A 56 -1.58 -4.83 -5.17
CA TRP A 56 -2.84 -4.43 -4.54
C TRP A 56 -4.04 -4.61 -5.48
N LYS A 57 -3.90 -4.31 -6.76
CA LYS A 57 -4.98 -4.47 -7.74
C LYS A 57 -5.51 -5.89 -7.85
N GLU A 58 -4.69 -6.89 -7.52
CA GLU A 58 -5.10 -8.30 -7.57
C GLU A 58 -5.96 -8.69 -6.37
N VAL A 59 -5.77 -8.02 -5.24
CA VAL A 59 -6.46 -8.31 -3.97
C VAL A 59 -7.68 -7.41 -3.77
N LYS A 60 -7.60 -6.18 -4.24
CA LYS A 60 -8.64 -5.17 -4.05
C LYS A 60 -10.05 -5.64 -4.40
N PRO A 61 -10.29 -6.36 -5.51
CA PRO A 61 -11.64 -6.86 -5.83
C PRO A 61 -12.21 -7.79 -4.75
N PHE A 62 -11.38 -8.64 -4.15
CA PHE A 62 -11.83 -9.53 -3.06
C PHE A 62 -12.21 -8.74 -1.82
N VAL A 63 -11.40 -7.76 -1.45
CA VAL A 63 -11.68 -6.88 -0.32
C VAL A 63 -12.99 -6.12 -0.56
N PHE A 64 -13.14 -5.57 -1.76
CA PHE A 64 -14.33 -4.83 -2.13
C PHE A 64 -15.60 -5.72 -2.05
N ASP A 65 -15.51 -6.95 -2.54
CA ASP A 65 -16.63 -7.90 -2.47
C ASP A 65 -17.03 -8.23 -1.02
N LEU A 66 -16.05 -8.31 -0.12
CA LEU A 66 -16.32 -8.60 1.29
C LEU A 66 -16.99 -7.43 2.02
N ILE A 67 -16.72 -6.19 1.61
CA ILE A 67 -17.22 -4.99 2.30
C ILE A 67 -18.41 -4.34 1.61
N LYS A 68 -18.71 -4.70 0.36
CA LYS A 68 -19.88 -4.14 -0.32
C LYS A 68 -21.15 -4.59 0.38
N GLY A 69 -22.08 -3.68 0.57
CA GLY A 69 -23.35 -3.98 1.22
C GLY A 69 -23.78 -2.84 2.13
N LYS A 70 -24.74 -3.13 2.99
CA LYS A 70 -25.38 -2.12 3.83
C LYS A 70 -24.61 -1.80 5.11
N ARG A 71 -23.66 -2.66 5.51
CA ARG A 71 -22.95 -2.50 6.78
C ARG A 71 -21.49 -2.11 6.55
N THR A 72 -21.06 -1.09 7.26
CA THR A 72 -19.66 -0.69 7.32
C THR A 72 -18.86 -1.76 8.06
N PRO A 73 -17.67 -2.14 7.56
CA PRO A 73 -16.79 -3.03 8.32
C PRO A 73 -16.38 -2.39 9.64
N LEU A 74 -16.04 -3.22 10.62
CA LEU A 74 -15.56 -2.74 11.92
C LEU A 74 -14.17 -2.12 11.82
N ALA A 75 -13.30 -2.76 11.05
CA ALA A 75 -11.92 -2.31 10.90
C ALA A 75 -11.28 -2.96 9.68
N PHE A 76 -10.28 -2.31 9.13
CA PHE A 76 -9.34 -2.93 8.20
C PHE A 76 -7.98 -2.25 8.26
N SER A 77 -6.97 -2.96 7.83
CA SER A 77 -5.62 -2.44 7.70
C SER A 77 -4.93 -3.17 6.54
N PHE A 78 -4.35 -2.41 5.62
CA PHE A 78 -3.59 -2.96 4.50
C PHE A 78 -2.27 -2.22 4.41
N THR A 79 -1.17 -2.95 4.50
CA THR A 79 0.18 -2.41 4.36
C THR A 79 0.66 -2.64 2.94
N LEU A 80 0.88 -1.55 2.22
CA LEU A 80 1.32 -1.54 0.83
C LEU A 80 2.74 -0.97 0.75
N PHE A 81 3.45 -1.31 -0.31
CA PHE A 81 4.79 -0.75 -0.55
C PHE A 81 5.10 -0.68 -2.04
N LEU A 82 6.02 0.21 -2.39
CA LEU A 82 6.46 0.36 -3.77
C LEU A 82 7.37 -0.79 -4.17
N THR A 83 7.34 -1.16 -5.44
CA THR A 83 8.36 -2.05 -6.01
C THR A 83 9.73 -1.36 -5.95
N LYS A 84 10.80 -2.13 -6.11
CA LYS A 84 12.16 -1.59 -6.16
C LYS A 84 12.33 -0.61 -7.32
N GLU A 85 11.72 -0.92 -8.46
CA GLU A 85 11.75 -0.09 -9.67
C GLU A 85 11.05 1.24 -9.43
N GLN A 86 9.85 1.22 -8.86
CA GLN A 86 9.08 2.43 -8.54
C GLN A 86 9.81 3.31 -7.52
N THR A 87 10.41 2.68 -6.50
CA THR A 87 11.20 3.40 -5.49
C THR A 87 12.37 4.11 -6.13
N LYS A 88 13.10 3.42 -7.00
CA LYS A 88 14.24 3.99 -7.72
C LYS A 88 13.83 5.15 -8.61
N GLU A 89 12.74 4.99 -9.36
CA GLU A 89 12.20 6.06 -10.22
C GLU A 89 11.84 7.32 -9.40
N LEU A 90 11.18 7.15 -8.26
CA LEU A 90 10.82 8.25 -7.38
C LEU A 90 12.07 8.98 -6.87
N LEU A 91 13.06 8.25 -6.39
CA LEU A 91 14.26 8.83 -5.82
C LEU A 91 15.09 9.56 -6.88
N VAL A 92 15.15 9.04 -8.09
CA VAL A 92 15.81 9.72 -9.21
C VAL A 92 15.07 11.00 -9.58
N ARG A 93 13.74 10.94 -9.70
CA ARG A 93 12.90 12.10 -10.04
C ARG A 93 13.06 13.22 -9.02
N GLU A 94 13.14 12.89 -7.73
CA GLU A 94 13.23 13.87 -6.64
C GLU A 94 14.69 14.17 -6.23
N ASP A 95 15.65 13.66 -6.99
CA ASP A 95 17.09 13.89 -6.77
C ASP A 95 17.54 13.52 -5.34
N VAL A 96 17.10 12.39 -4.86
CA VAL A 96 17.48 11.86 -3.54
C VAL A 96 18.61 10.86 -3.71
N ALA A 97 19.76 11.17 -3.09
CA ALA A 97 20.92 10.29 -3.07
C ALA A 97 20.85 9.39 -1.83
N ILE A 98 20.85 8.08 -2.04
CA ILE A 98 20.79 7.09 -0.95
C ILE A 98 22.00 6.16 -0.91
N GLY A 99 22.96 6.35 -1.84
CA GLY A 99 24.17 5.51 -1.92
C GLY A 99 23.80 4.05 -2.19
N GLU A 100 24.30 3.16 -1.33
CA GLU A 100 24.04 1.72 -1.42
C GLU A 100 22.77 1.28 -0.68
N ASP A 101 22.06 2.21 -0.03
CA ASP A 101 20.81 1.92 0.67
C ASP A 101 19.74 1.49 -0.34
N SER A 102 18.93 0.53 0.05
CA SER A 102 17.78 0.07 -0.73
C SER A 102 16.53 0.17 0.13
N PRO A 103 15.99 1.39 0.29
CA PRO A 103 14.86 1.59 1.19
C PRO A 103 13.59 0.96 0.64
N THR A 104 12.69 0.60 1.56
CA THR A 104 11.32 0.22 1.25
C THR A 104 10.42 1.38 1.67
N LEU A 105 9.59 1.85 0.76
CA LEU A 105 8.61 2.90 1.00
C LEU A 105 7.25 2.27 1.19
N LEU A 106 6.73 2.39 2.41
CA LEU A 106 5.49 1.74 2.84
C LEU A 106 4.39 2.77 3.12
N LEU A 107 3.17 2.32 2.94
CA LEU A 107 2.01 3.04 3.46
C LEU A 107 1.01 2.03 4.02
N GLN A 108 0.28 2.44 5.03
CA GLN A 108 -0.77 1.64 5.63
C GLN A 108 -2.09 2.36 5.50
N LEU A 109 -3.06 1.68 4.88
CA LEU A 109 -4.45 2.13 4.83
C LEU A 109 -5.15 1.51 6.03
N ARG A 110 -5.64 2.34 6.94
CA ARG A 110 -6.22 1.86 8.19
C ARG A 110 -7.59 2.48 8.41
N PHE A 111 -8.52 1.65 8.84
CA PHE A 111 -9.88 2.09 9.18
C PHE A 111 -10.28 1.40 10.48
N GLU A 112 -10.71 2.20 11.45
CA GLU A 112 -11.13 1.70 12.76
C GLU A 112 -11.96 2.77 13.45
N HIS A 113 -13.02 2.36 14.14
CA HIS A 113 -13.92 3.28 14.87
C HIS A 113 -14.47 4.41 13.99
N GLY A 114 -14.77 4.11 12.73
CA GLY A 114 -15.31 5.09 11.78
C GLY A 114 -14.28 6.07 11.21
N ILE A 115 -13.02 5.94 11.59
CA ILE A 115 -11.94 6.86 11.18
C ILE A 115 -10.96 6.14 10.26
N GLY A 116 -10.73 6.74 9.09
CA GLY A 116 -9.69 6.30 8.17
C GLY A 116 -8.39 7.05 8.42
N ARG A 117 -7.28 6.32 8.41
CA ARG A 117 -5.93 6.88 8.55
C ARG A 117 -5.03 6.31 7.47
N ILE A 118 -4.09 7.14 7.03
CA ILE A 118 -3.03 6.71 6.12
C ILE A 118 -1.72 7.02 6.82
N ILE A 119 -0.94 5.97 7.05
CA ILE A 119 0.33 6.06 7.76
C ILE A 119 1.43 5.71 6.78
N THR A 120 2.38 6.62 6.61
CA THR A 120 3.56 6.40 5.77
C THR A 120 4.69 5.86 6.62
N GLY A 121 5.58 5.10 6.01
CA GLY A 121 6.76 4.58 6.66
C GLY A 121 7.87 4.31 5.68
N THR A 122 9.09 4.28 6.18
CA THR A 122 10.27 3.91 5.41
C THR A 122 11.05 2.86 6.20
N ALA A 123 11.57 1.86 5.48
CA ALA A 123 12.47 0.86 6.05
C ALA A 123 13.81 0.98 5.31
N ARG A 124 14.89 1.20 6.05
CA ARG A 124 16.23 1.42 5.50
C ARG A 124 17.21 0.39 6.05
N ASN A 125 18.19 0.05 5.23
CA ASN A 125 19.27 -0.85 5.64
C ASN A 125 20.33 -0.13 6.49
N VAL A 126 20.38 1.20 6.38
CA VAL A 126 21.38 2.04 7.04
C VAL A 126 20.67 3.09 7.89
N PHE A 127 21.12 3.25 9.12
CA PHE A 127 20.60 4.31 10.00
C PHE A 127 21.02 5.68 9.46
N SER A 128 20.10 6.63 9.41
CA SER A 128 20.36 8.00 9.00
C SER A 128 19.48 8.98 9.78
N LEU A 129 20.06 10.11 10.14
CA LEU A 129 19.33 11.23 10.74
C LEU A 129 18.72 12.14 9.68
N ASP A 130 19.09 11.96 8.41
CA ASP A 130 18.53 12.71 7.30
C ASP A 130 17.08 12.28 7.06
N ARG A 131 16.16 13.24 7.07
CA ARG A 131 14.71 13.03 6.91
C ARG A 131 14.23 13.28 5.50
N THR A 132 15.12 13.51 4.55
CA THR A 132 14.75 13.84 3.16
C THR A 132 13.91 12.73 2.54
N LEU A 133 14.28 11.47 2.76
CA LEU A 133 13.55 10.32 2.21
C LEU A 133 12.10 10.28 2.72
N GLU A 134 11.92 10.46 4.02
CA GLU A 134 10.59 10.45 4.64
C GLU A 134 9.74 11.62 4.13
N GLU A 135 10.33 12.79 3.99
CA GLU A 135 9.65 13.98 3.47
C GLU A 135 9.22 13.81 2.01
N VAL A 136 10.08 13.26 1.19
CA VAL A 136 9.79 12.95 -0.22
C VAL A 136 8.66 11.94 -0.31
N TRP A 137 8.72 10.89 0.49
CA TRP A 137 7.68 9.86 0.49
C TRP A 137 6.33 10.41 0.96
N ASP A 138 6.30 11.19 2.02
CA ASP A 138 5.07 11.84 2.51
C ASP A 138 4.46 12.73 1.44
N ALA A 139 5.27 13.50 0.75
CA ALA A 139 4.80 14.38 -0.33
C ALA A 139 4.22 13.58 -1.50
N GLU A 140 4.85 12.48 -1.86
CA GLU A 140 4.36 11.60 -2.93
C GLU A 140 3.00 10.99 -2.58
N VAL A 141 2.83 10.50 -1.35
CA VAL A 141 1.55 9.93 -0.90
C VAL A 141 0.46 11.00 -0.90
N LYS A 142 0.76 12.21 -0.44
CA LYS A 142 -0.20 13.32 -0.51
C LYS A 142 -0.63 13.62 -1.94
N HIS A 143 0.32 13.59 -2.88
CA HIS A 143 0.03 13.79 -4.29
C HIS A 143 -0.90 12.70 -4.84
N LEU A 144 -0.64 11.44 -4.52
CA LEU A 144 -1.49 10.33 -4.93
C LEU A 144 -2.91 10.45 -4.37
N LEU A 145 -3.04 10.86 -3.12
CA LEU A 145 -4.34 11.10 -2.51
C LEU A 145 -5.09 12.25 -3.16
N HIS A 146 -4.37 13.30 -3.50
CA HIS A 146 -4.94 14.45 -4.21
C HIS A 146 -5.49 14.04 -5.59
N GLN A 147 -4.78 13.17 -6.31
CA GLN A 147 -5.25 12.62 -7.58
C GLN A 147 -6.56 11.83 -7.43
N MET A 148 -6.80 11.25 -6.27
CA MET A 148 -8.03 10.54 -5.94
C MET A 148 -9.14 11.46 -5.40
N ASP A 149 -8.90 12.77 -5.39
CA ASP A 149 -9.81 13.77 -4.83
C ASP A 149 -10.13 13.49 -3.35
N ILE A 150 -9.12 13.10 -2.61
CA ILE A 150 -9.20 12.84 -1.17
C ILE A 150 -8.52 13.97 -0.42
N VAL A 151 -9.26 14.60 0.49
CA VAL A 151 -8.72 15.62 1.39
C VAL A 151 -8.32 14.93 2.69
N VAL A 152 -7.09 15.18 3.14
CA VAL A 152 -6.55 14.61 4.37
C VAL A 152 -6.19 15.72 5.35
N GLU A 153 -6.45 15.46 6.63
CA GLU A 153 -5.93 16.26 7.72
C GLU A 153 -4.64 15.61 8.20
N GLN A 154 -3.61 16.40 8.36
CA GLN A 154 -2.32 15.92 8.83
C GLN A 154 -2.25 16.04 10.34
N GLU A 155 -1.97 14.93 10.99
CA GLU A 155 -1.73 14.87 12.43
C GLU A 155 -0.29 15.21 12.78
#